data_992068001b530595363a37c12571ec44
#
_entry.id   992068001b530595363a37c12571ec44
#
_cell.length_a   1.000
_cell.length_b   1.000
_cell.length_c   1.000
_cell.angle_alpha   90.00
_cell.angle_beta   90.00
_cell.angle_gamma   90.00
#
_symmetry.space_group_name_H-M   'P 1'
#
loop_
_entity.id
_entity.type
_entity.pdbx_description
1 polymer ?
#
loop_
_entity_poly.entity_id
_entity_poly.type
_entity_poly.pdbx_seq_one_letter_code
_entity_poly.pdbx_strand_id
1 'polypeptide(L)'
;WKTEHEIATAIPSLAEQEPSSAVIYFANFLKKQKVQTGKVIDIGCGKGRNSIYLAKQGFTIYGIDYISSAIQTAKKLAEKQAVTKSTNFTVTEMDKTWPFQDNFFDVAIDCFSSIDIETKTGREKCRDEMLRTLKSNCYAFVAVVSAEDEFEKRYIKSHPGSEKNSVIWPQNEKFQKDYDETELREFYNNFEIVKLEKVTKPAIKCGEKIMATNYLMILKNSKKD
;
A
#
# COMPACT_ATOMS: atom_id res chain seq x y z
N TRP A 1 -11.86 -8.88 -3.90
CA TRP A 1 -10.44 -9.18 -3.76
C TRP A 1 -10.11 -10.66 -3.73
N LYS A 2 -10.85 -11.50 -3.00
CA LYS A 2 -10.54 -12.94 -2.90
C LYS A 2 -10.43 -13.58 -4.30
N THR A 3 -11.42 -13.35 -5.15
CA THR A 3 -11.45 -13.83 -6.54
C THR A 3 -10.31 -13.27 -7.37
N GLU A 4 -9.97 -11.98 -7.21
CA GLU A 4 -8.89 -11.34 -7.95
C GLU A 4 -7.51 -11.89 -7.57
N HIS A 5 -7.28 -12.20 -6.29
CA HIS A 5 -6.07 -12.89 -5.85
C HIS A 5 -5.94 -14.32 -6.39
N GLU A 6 -7.06 -14.97 -6.69
CA GLU A 6 -7.08 -16.33 -7.26
C GLU A 6 -6.88 -16.32 -8.77
N ILE A 7 -7.46 -15.36 -9.48
CA ILE A 7 -7.55 -15.36 -10.96
C ILE A 7 -6.61 -14.31 -11.60
N ALA A 8 -6.31 -13.19 -10.93
CA ALA A 8 -5.42 -12.09 -11.37
C ALA A 8 -5.73 -11.58 -12.80
N THR A 9 -7.00 -11.48 -13.17
CA THR A 9 -7.42 -11.12 -14.53
C THR A 9 -7.44 -9.63 -14.79
N ALA A 10 -7.91 -8.83 -13.82
CA ALA A 10 -8.01 -7.38 -13.97
C ALA A 10 -6.71 -6.65 -13.59
N ILE A 11 -5.93 -7.21 -12.68
CA ILE A 11 -4.68 -6.62 -12.20
C ILE A 11 -3.53 -7.63 -12.36
N PRO A 12 -2.89 -7.71 -13.54
CA PRO A 12 -1.80 -8.67 -13.79
C PRO A 12 -0.65 -8.59 -12.78
N SER A 13 -0.41 -7.39 -12.21
CA SER A 13 0.64 -7.20 -11.20
C SER A 13 0.44 -7.99 -9.90
N LEU A 14 -0.76 -8.51 -9.62
CA LEU A 14 -1.00 -9.41 -8.49
C LEU A 14 -0.40 -10.81 -8.71
N ALA A 15 -0.12 -11.20 -9.96
CA ALA A 15 0.59 -12.43 -10.29
C ALA A 15 2.12 -12.25 -10.26
N GLU A 16 2.62 -11.02 -10.30
CA GLU A 16 4.06 -10.72 -10.31
C GLU A 16 4.70 -11.05 -8.96
N GLN A 17 5.89 -11.63 -9.01
CA GLN A 17 6.73 -11.84 -7.82
C GLN A 17 7.71 -10.70 -7.58
N GLU A 18 7.94 -9.87 -8.59
CA GLU A 18 8.81 -8.70 -8.50
C GLU A 18 8.17 -7.60 -7.62
N PRO A 19 8.98 -6.88 -6.83
CA PRO A 19 8.47 -5.79 -6.01
C PRO A 19 7.93 -4.65 -6.86
N SER A 20 6.99 -3.90 -6.32
CA SER A 20 6.52 -2.67 -6.96
C SER A 20 7.67 -1.68 -7.14
N SER A 21 7.77 -1.06 -8.32
CA SER A 21 8.72 0.03 -8.56
C SER A 21 8.57 1.20 -7.57
N ALA A 22 7.37 1.39 -7.03
CA ALA A 22 7.11 2.37 -5.98
C ALA A 22 7.81 2.01 -4.66
N VAL A 23 7.82 0.73 -4.28
CA VAL A 23 8.53 0.28 -3.08
C VAL A 23 10.04 0.29 -3.29
N ILE A 24 10.54 -0.02 -4.49
CA ILE A 24 11.97 0.14 -4.83
C ILE A 24 12.39 1.61 -4.71
N TYR A 25 11.57 2.53 -5.21
CA TYR A 25 11.80 3.97 -5.07
C TYR A 25 11.91 4.37 -3.58
N PHE A 26 10.98 3.92 -2.75
CA PHE A 26 11.01 4.22 -1.31
C PHE A 26 12.22 3.58 -0.60
N ALA A 27 12.57 2.35 -0.91
CA ALA A 27 13.75 1.70 -0.35
C ALA A 27 15.04 2.48 -0.68
N ASN A 28 15.15 3.04 -1.90
CA ASN A 28 16.26 3.91 -2.28
C ASN A 28 16.25 5.23 -1.49
N PHE A 29 15.09 5.79 -1.17
CA PHE A 29 14.97 6.94 -0.28
C PHE A 29 15.46 6.59 1.13
N LEU A 30 14.98 5.48 1.73
CA LEU A 30 15.42 5.04 3.06
C LEU A 30 16.94 4.87 3.13
N LYS A 31 17.54 4.26 2.11
CA LYS A 31 19.00 4.11 2.01
C LYS A 31 19.72 5.46 2.04
N LYS A 32 19.21 6.47 1.33
CA LYS A 32 19.77 7.84 1.35
C LYS A 32 19.63 8.49 2.74
N GLN A 33 18.56 8.18 3.47
CA GLN A 33 18.34 8.61 4.86
C GLN A 33 19.12 7.77 5.89
N LYS A 34 19.95 6.81 5.44
CA LYS A 34 20.71 5.86 6.28
C LYS A 34 19.81 4.93 7.14
N VAL A 35 18.56 4.72 6.72
CA VAL A 35 17.63 3.77 7.32
C VAL A 35 17.74 2.46 6.53
N GLN A 36 18.47 1.47 7.04
CA GLN A 36 18.78 0.23 6.34
C GLN A 36 18.32 -1.04 7.07
N THR A 37 17.83 -0.89 8.29
CA THR A 37 17.30 -1.97 9.14
C THR A 37 16.15 -1.43 9.97
N GLY A 38 15.41 -2.32 10.61
CA GLY A 38 14.29 -1.97 11.49
C GLY A 38 13.05 -2.80 11.18
N LYS A 39 11.99 -2.55 11.94
CA LYS A 39 10.69 -3.21 11.78
C LYS A 39 9.84 -2.42 10.78
N VAL A 40 9.34 -3.10 9.76
CA VAL A 40 8.47 -2.51 8.74
C VAL A 40 7.07 -3.12 8.85
N ILE A 41 6.04 -2.31 8.89
CA ILE A 41 4.66 -2.74 8.61
C ILE A 41 4.37 -2.63 7.12
N ASP A 42 3.92 -3.73 6.49
CA ASP A 42 3.43 -3.78 5.11
C ASP A 42 1.91 -3.96 5.14
N ILE A 43 1.19 -2.86 4.88
CA ILE A 43 -0.26 -2.75 5.00
C ILE A 43 -0.90 -3.26 3.72
N GLY A 44 -1.76 -4.30 3.83
CA GLY A 44 -2.31 -4.98 2.67
C GLY A 44 -1.22 -5.69 1.86
N CYS A 45 -0.38 -6.48 2.53
CA CYS A 45 0.82 -7.07 1.93
C CYS A 45 0.56 -8.08 0.81
N GLY A 46 -0.68 -8.55 0.64
CA GLY A 46 -1.08 -9.52 -0.37
C GLY A 46 -0.24 -10.79 -0.30
N LYS A 47 0.30 -11.21 -1.45
CA LYS A 47 1.17 -12.39 -1.59
C LYS A 47 2.63 -12.14 -1.16
N GLY A 48 2.94 -10.96 -0.59
CA GLY A 48 4.20 -10.66 0.08
C GLY A 48 5.36 -10.20 -0.81
N ARG A 49 5.15 -9.85 -2.08
CA ARG A 49 6.26 -9.47 -2.99
C ARG A 49 7.10 -8.29 -2.49
N ASN A 50 6.45 -7.24 -1.97
CA ASN A 50 7.11 -6.06 -1.39
C ASN A 50 7.79 -6.41 -0.06
N SER A 51 7.09 -7.15 0.79
CA SER A 51 7.60 -7.67 2.06
C SER A 51 8.90 -8.47 1.86
N ILE A 52 8.92 -9.42 0.93
CA ILE A 52 10.09 -10.25 0.63
C ILE A 52 11.27 -9.40 0.13
N TYR A 53 10.99 -8.44 -0.75
CA TYR A 53 12.01 -7.52 -1.24
C TYR A 53 12.67 -6.75 -0.09
N LEU A 54 11.87 -6.13 0.81
CA LEU A 54 12.39 -5.37 1.94
C LEU A 54 13.11 -6.26 2.97
N ALA A 55 12.63 -7.50 3.20
CA ALA A 55 13.31 -8.47 4.05
C ALA A 55 14.73 -8.78 3.52
N LYS A 56 14.90 -8.93 2.20
CA LYS A 56 16.21 -9.10 1.56
C LYS A 56 17.11 -7.87 1.66
N GLN A 57 16.54 -6.67 1.90
CA GLN A 57 17.29 -5.45 2.16
C GLN A 57 17.72 -5.29 3.63
N GLY A 58 17.37 -6.23 4.52
CA GLY A 58 17.80 -6.24 5.93
C GLY A 58 16.72 -5.79 6.93
N PHE A 59 15.48 -5.57 6.48
CA PHE A 59 14.37 -5.22 7.37
C PHE A 59 13.68 -6.44 7.96
N THR A 60 13.07 -6.28 9.15
CA THR A 60 12.13 -7.26 9.72
C THR A 60 10.70 -6.83 9.38
N ILE A 61 9.99 -7.65 8.65
CA ILE A 61 8.68 -7.32 8.07
C ILE A 61 7.53 -7.90 8.90
N TYR A 62 6.51 -7.09 9.07
CA TYR A 62 5.21 -7.44 9.61
C TYR A 62 4.17 -7.14 8.54
N GLY A 63 3.78 -8.14 7.78
CA GLY A 63 2.77 -8.00 6.72
C GLY A 63 1.39 -8.33 7.25
N ILE A 64 0.43 -7.44 7.01
CA ILE A 64 -0.99 -7.67 7.32
C ILE A 64 -1.81 -7.66 6.04
N ASP A 65 -2.77 -8.58 5.97
CA ASP A 65 -3.78 -8.65 4.91
C ASP A 65 -4.99 -9.42 5.44
N TYR A 66 -6.21 -9.07 4.99
CA TYR A 66 -7.41 -9.78 5.43
C TYR A 66 -7.66 -11.10 4.67
N ILE A 67 -6.96 -11.32 3.54
CA ILE A 67 -7.10 -12.50 2.70
C ILE A 67 -6.18 -13.61 3.18
N SER A 68 -6.75 -14.61 3.87
CA SER A 68 -5.99 -15.73 4.42
C SER A 68 -5.17 -16.50 3.38
N SER A 69 -5.68 -16.71 2.15
CA SER A 69 -4.96 -17.40 1.07
C SER A 69 -3.76 -16.58 0.58
N ALA A 70 -3.85 -15.24 0.57
CA ALA A 70 -2.74 -14.36 0.24
C ALA A 70 -1.63 -14.46 1.30
N ILE A 71 -1.99 -14.43 2.58
CA ILE A 71 -1.05 -14.61 3.71
C ILE A 71 -0.36 -15.98 3.65
N GLN A 72 -1.09 -17.06 3.34
CA GLN A 72 -0.48 -18.38 3.16
C GLN A 72 0.54 -18.39 2.01
N THR A 73 0.20 -17.72 0.91
CA THR A 73 1.10 -17.58 -0.24
C THR A 73 2.35 -16.76 0.12
N ALA A 74 2.18 -15.67 0.87
CA ALA A 74 3.29 -14.85 1.36
C ALA A 74 4.25 -15.65 2.25
N LYS A 75 3.72 -16.49 3.16
CA LYS A 75 4.53 -17.40 3.99
C LYS A 75 5.33 -18.40 3.15
N LYS A 76 4.69 -19.07 2.18
CA LYS A 76 5.37 -19.99 1.26
C LYS A 76 6.43 -19.29 0.41
N LEU A 77 6.17 -18.06 -0.01
CA LEU A 77 7.15 -17.28 -0.75
C LEU A 77 8.35 -16.92 0.14
N ALA A 78 8.12 -16.56 1.42
CA ALA A 78 9.19 -16.29 2.38
C ALA A 78 10.09 -17.53 2.64
N GLU A 79 9.50 -18.72 2.73
CA GLU A 79 10.22 -19.98 2.83
C GLU A 79 11.07 -20.20 1.58
N LYS A 80 10.48 -20.12 0.38
CA LYS A 80 11.18 -20.28 -0.88
C LYS A 80 12.35 -19.31 -1.06
N GLN A 81 12.21 -18.10 -0.52
CA GLN A 81 13.21 -17.03 -0.65
C GLN A 81 14.16 -16.96 0.56
N ALA A 82 14.09 -17.91 1.51
CA ALA A 82 14.93 -18.02 2.70
C ALA A 82 14.93 -16.78 3.62
N VAL A 83 13.77 -16.07 3.70
CA VAL A 83 13.61 -14.88 4.57
C VAL A 83 12.60 -15.08 5.70
N THR A 84 12.22 -16.29 6.02
CA THR A 84 11.22 -16.62 7.05
C THR A 84 11.54 -16.00 8.41
N LYS A 85 12.81 -15.93 8.78
CA LYS A 85 13.24 -15.33 10.05
C LYS A 85 13.04 -13.82 10.13
N SER A 86 12.91 -13.16 8.98
CA SER A 86 12.73 -11.70 8.85
C SER A 86 11.33 -11.32 8.41
N THR A 87 10.36 -12.26 8.43
CA THR A 87 8.98 -11.98 7.97
C THR A 87 7.96 -12.57 8.92
N ASN A 88 6.95 -11.77 9.28
CA ASN A 88 5.81 -12.13 10.11
C ASN A 88 4.54 -11.74 9.35
N PHE A 89 3.77 -12.72 8.88
CA PHE A 89 2.53 -12.48 8.13
C PHE A 89 1.31 -12.86 8.96
N THR A 90 0.36 -11.93 9.12
CA THR A 90 -0.84 -12.09 9.96
C THR A 90 -2.10 -11.71 9.18
N VAL A 91 -3.15 -12.53 9.34
CA VAL A 91 -4.47 -12.18 8.82
C VAL A 91 -5.07 -11.09 9.70
N THR A 92 -5.21 -9.88 9.15
CA THR A 92 -5.70 -8.69 9.88
C THR A 92 -6.37 -7.74 8.91
N GLU A 93 -7.54 -7.21 9.28
CA GLU A 93 -8.22 -6.16 8.51
C GLU A 93 -7.54 -4.81 8.75
N MET A 94 -7.26 -4.08 7.67
CA MET A 94 -6.54 -2.81 7.72
C MET A 94 -7.34 -1.69 8.41
N ASP A 95 -8.66 -1.74 8.33
CA ASP A 95 -9.62 -0.77 8.87
C ASP A 95 -10.04 -1.06 10.34
N LYS A 96 -9.34 -1.98 11.00
CA LYS A 96 -9.54 -2.32 12.42
C LYS A 96 -8.31 -1.93 13.25
N THR A 97 -8.42 -2.09 14.56
CA THR A 97 -7.26 -1.92 15.45
C THR A 97 -6.25 -3.04 15.20
N TRP A 98 -5.01 -2.67 14.94
CA TRP A 98 -3.94 -3.64 14.66
C TRP A 98 -3.36 -4.21 15.97
N PRO A 99 -2.94 -5.50 15.97
CA PRO A 99 -2.40 -6.16 17.17
C PRO A 99 -0.95 -5.76 17.48
N PHE A 100 -0.64 -4.47 17.34
CA PHE A 100 0.69 -3.93 17.58
C PHE A 100 0.62 -2.76 18.58
N GLN A 101 1.66 -2.62 19.37
CA GLN A 101 1.80 -1.53 20.34
C GLN A 101 2.04 -0.18 19.62
N ASP A 102 1.80 0.91 20.33
CA ASP A 102 2.20 2.23 19.87
C ASP A 102 3.72 2.30 19.67
N ASN A 103 4.16 3.06 18.67
CA ASN A 103 5.59 3.29 18.40
C ASN A 103 6.39 1.97 18.21
N PHE A 104 5.81 0.97 17.55
CA PHE A 104 6.44 -0.32 17.36
C PHE A 104 7.30 -0.41 16.10
N PHE A 105 6.90 0.28 15.02
CA PHE A 105 7.54 0.20 13.70
C PHE A 105 8.51 1.35 13.44
N ASP A 106 9.59 1.03 12.74
CA ASP A 106 10.57 1.99 12.24
C ASP A 106 10.19 2.53 10.85
N VAL A 107 9.37 1.78 10.10
CA VAL A 107 8.91 2.12 8.75
C VAL A 107 7.51 1.57 8.54
N ALA A 108 6.67 2.29 7.77
CA ALA A 108 5.39 1.79 7.28
C ALA A 108 5.31 1.89 5.75
N ILE A 109 4.68 0.93 5.10
CA ILE A 109 4.34 1.01 3.68
C ILE A 109 2.87 0.65 3.45
N ASP A 110 2.21 1.46 2.63
CA ASP A 110 0.89 1.24 2.05
C ASP A 110 1.01 1.41 0.52
N CYS A 111 1.11 0.30 -0.17
CA CYS A 111 1.35 0.30 -1.61
C CYS A 111 0.10 -0.11 -2.38
N PHE A 112 -0.78 0.84 -2.67
CA PHE A 112 -2.06 0.64 -3.34
C PHE A 112 -3.03 -0.27 -2.58
N SER A 113 -3.04 -0.22 -1.25
CA SER A 113 -3.86 -1.13 -0.45
C SER A 113 -5.01 -0.44 0.25
N SER A 114 -4.77 0.66 0.97
CA SER A 114 -5.82 1.37 1.70
C SER A 114 -6.87 2.03 0.79
N ILE A 115 -6.54 2.29 -0.47
CA ILE A 115 -7.47 2.81 -1.48
C ILE A 115 -8.67 1.89 -1.72
N ASP A 116 -8.56 0.63 -1.37
CA ASP A 116 -9.57 -0.41 -1.53
C ASP A 116 -10.51 -0.57 -0.34
N ILE A 117 -10.27 0.17 0.74
CA ILE A 117 -11.18 0.24 1.88
C ILE A 117 -12.40 1.09 1.49
N GLU A 118 -13.57 0.49 1.50
CA GLU A 118 -14.79 1.07 0.95
C GLU A 118 -15.21 2.36 1.65
N THR A 119 -15.10 2.40 2.98
CA THR A 119 -15.56 3.55 3.77
C THR A 119 -14.45 4.54 4.08
N LYS A 120 -14.77 5.84 4.06
CA LYS A 120 -13.84 6.90 4.47
C LYS A 120 -13.34 6.69 5.90
N THR A 121 -14.24 6.34 6.82
CA THR A 121 -13.89 6.06 8.23
C THR A 121 -12.94 4.87 8.37
N GLY A 122 -13.08 3.84 7.53
CA GLY A 122 -12.16 2.71 7.48
C GLY A 122 -10.76 3.12 7.01
N ARG A 123 -10.67 3.97 5.97
CA ARG A 123 -9.38 4.52 5.50
C ARG A 123 -8.74 5.43 6.55
N GLU A 124 -9.53 6.26 7.23
CA GLU A 124 -9.07 7.07 8.36
C GLU A 124 -8.54 6.19 9.48
N LYS A 125 -9.25 5.12 9.84
CA LYS A 125 -8.78 4.17 10.85
C LYS A 125 -7.46 3.51 10.44
N CYS A 126 -7.30 3.09 9.19
CA CYS A 126 -6.05 2.54 8.65
C CYS A 126 -4.89 3.55 8.78
N ARG A 127 -5.10 4.79 8.36
CA ARG A 127 -4.15 5.89 8.51
C ARG A 127 -3.76 6.13 9.97
N ASP A 128 -4.75 6.15 10.87
CA ASP A 128 -4.54 6.44 12.29
C ASP A 128 -3.80 5.28 13.00
N GLU A 129 -4.04 4.04 12.62
CA GLU A 129 -3.27 2.89 13.09
C GLU A 129 -1.82 2.92 12.56
N MET A 130 -1.62 3.32 11.31
CA MET A 130 -0.28 3.55 10.76
C MET A 130 0.45 4.63 11.57
N LEU A 131 -0.22 5.75 11.87
CA LEU A 131 0.36 6.81 12.69
C LEU A 131 0.62 6.37 14.13
N ARG A 132 -0.30 5.62 14.75
CA ARG A 132 -0.16 5.13 16.13
C ARG A 132 1.02 4.19 16.29
N THR A 133 1.16 3.25 15.34
CA THR A 133 2.15 2.18 15.44
C THR A 133 3.54 2.57 14.93
N LEU A 134 3.64 3.64 14.14
CA LEU A 134 4.91 4.17 13.64
C LEU A 134 5.59 5.02 14.73
N LYS A 135 6.86 4.78 14.98
CA LYS A 135 7.67 5.57 15.92
C LYS A 135 7.77 7.05 15.51
N SER A 136 7.96 7.91 16.49
CA SER A 136 8.28 9.33 16.25
C SER A 136 9.50 9.49 15.35
N ASN A 137 9.44 10.48 14.46
CA ASN A 137 10.49 10.79 13.48
C ASN A 137 10.78 9.70 12.44
N CYS A 138 9.97 8.64 12.38
CA CYS A 138 10.08 7.56 11.40
C CYS A 138 9.22 7.80 10.15
N TYR A 139 9.56 7.09 9.06
CA TYR A 139 8.97 7.32 7.74
C TYR A 139 7.86 6.34 7.42
N ALA A 140 6.82 6.84 6.75
CA ALA A 140 5.83 6.03 6.06
C ALA A 140 5.84 6.31 4.56
N PHE A 141 5.47 5.32 3.77
CA PHE A 141 5.29 5.43 2.34
C PHE A 141 3.87 5.06 1.96
N VAL A 142 3.26 5.90 1.15
CA VAL A 142 1.92 5.68 0.60
C VAL A 142 1.97 5.83 -0.91
N ALA A 143 1.48 4.82 -1.63
CA ALA A 143 1.28 4.89 -3.06
C ALA A 143 -0.21 4.72 -3.36
N VAL A 144 -0.78 5.65 -4.12
CA VAL A 144 -2.20 5.65 -4.50
C VAL A 144 -2.38 5.96 -5.97
N VAL A 145 -3.52 5.60 -6.51
CA VAL A 145 -3.93 5.95 -7.87
C VAL A 145 -4.38 7.41 -7.91
N SER A 146 -3.98 8.13 -8.97
CA SER A 146 -4.39 9.52 -9.18
C SER A 146 -5.77 9.57 -9.81
N ALA A 147 -6.67 10.38 -9.26
CA ALA A 147 -7.95 10.71 -9.88
C ALA A 147 -7.80 11.50 -11.21
N GLU A 148 -6.59 11.97 -11.51
CA GLU A 148 -6.26 12.64 -12.78
C GLU A 148 -5.77 11.67 -13.86
N ASP A 149 -5.63 10.39 -13.54
CA ASP A 149 -5.33 9.32 -14.51
C ASP A 149 -6.45 9.23 -15.56
N GLU A 150 -6.10 9.25 -16.85
CA GLU A 150 -7.09 9.28 -17.92
C GLU A 150 -7.90 7.97 -18.03
N PHE A 151 -7.32 6.84 -17.66
CA PHE A 151 -8.04 5.58 -17.61
C PHE A 151 -9.03 5.58 -16.43
N GLU A 152 -8.59 5.99 -15.23
CA GLU A 152 -9.43 6.06 -14.04
C GLU A 152 -10.59 7.06 -14.21
N LYS A 153 -10.35 8.24 -14.78
CA LYS A 153 -11.42 9.22 -15.08
C LYS A 153 -12.58 8.64 -15.87
N ARG A 154 -12.28 7.75 -16.85
CA ARG A 154 -13.33 7.10 -17.64
C ARG A 154 -14.19 6.20 -16.75
N TYR A 155 -13.56 5.42 -15.88
CA TYR A 155 -14.25 4.49 -14.99
C TYR A 155 -14.96 5.21 -13.84
N ILE A 156 -14.38 6.21 -13.23
CA ILE A 156 -15.04 7.07 -12.22
C ILE A 156 -16.32 7.70 -12.81
N LYS A 157 -16.29 8.14 -14.06
CA LYS A 157 -17.45 8.72 -14.73
C LYS A 157 -18.55 7.68 -15.04
N SER A 158 -18.17 6.49 -15.48
CA SER A 158 -19.13 5.44 -15.92
C SER A 158 -19.60 4.53 -14.78
N HIS A 159 -18.78 4.33 -13.76
CA HIS A 159 -19.06 3.45 -12.63
C HIS A 159 -18.67 4.14 -11.31
N PRO A 160 -19.31 5.29 -10.98
CA PRO A 160 -18.93 6.04 -9.79
C PRO A 160 -19.15 5.21 -8.52
N GLY A 161 -18.22 5.30 -7.59
CA GLY A 161 -18.38 4.79 -6.25
C GLY A 161 -19.20 5.74 -5.36
N SER A 162 -19.22 5.46 -4.07
CA SER A 162 -20.00 6.21 -3.08
C SER A 162 -19.40 7.58 -2.72
N GLU A 163 -18.20 7.90 -3.15
CA GLU A 163 -17.48 9.12 -2.81
C GLU A 163 -16.92 9.82 -4.06
N LYS A 164 -16.56 11.10 -3.94
CA LYS A 164 -15.80 11.81 -4.97
C LYS A 164 -14.53 11.03 -5.35
N ASN A 165 -14.22 10.97 -6.63
CA ASN A 165 -13.03 10.27 -7.14
C ASN A 165 -12.96 8.79 -6.69
N SER A 166 -14.08 8.10 -6.64
CA SER A 166 -14.13 6.67 -6.38
C SER A 166 -14.82 5.91 -7.50
N VAL A 167 -14.48 4.63 -7.64
CA VAL A 167 -15.00 3.74 -8.67
C VAL A 167 -15.43 2.42 -8.06
N ILE A 168 -16.51 1.85 -8.61
CA ILE A 168 -16.85 0.43 -8.44
C ILE A 168 -16.43 -0.27 -9.73
N TRP A 169 -15.43 -1.11 -9.65
CA TRP A 169 -14.90 -1.82 -10.82
C TRP A 169 -15.90 -2.83 -11.37
N PRO A 170 -16.36 -2.71 -12.64
CA PRO A 170 -17.39 -3.59 -13.19
C PRO A 170 -16.94 -5.05 -13.32
N GLN A 171 -15.64 -5.32 -13.33
CA GLN A 171 -15.08 -6.67 -13.48
C GLN A 171 -15.21 -7.51 -12.21
N ASN A 172 -15.26 -6.89 -11.02
CA ASN A 172 -15.19 -7.59 -9.74
C ASN A 172 -15.96 -6.89 -8.61
N GLU A 173 -16.74 -5.86 -8.93
CA GLU A 173 -17.53 -5.05 -7.99
C GLU A 173 -16.72 -4.42 -6.85
N LYS A 174 -15.41 -4.28 -7.07
CA LYS A 174 -14.50 -3.73 -6.08
C LYS A 174 -14.58 -2.22 -6.03
N PHE A 175 -14.66 -1.68 -4.82
CA PHE A 175 -14.46 -0.25 -4.57
C PHE A 175 -12.98 0.11 -4.69
N GLN A 176 -12.69 1.29 -5.26
CA GLN A 176 -11.38 1.93 -5.22
C GLN A 176 -11.56 3.43 -5.06
N LYS A 177 -10.82 4.03 -4.14
CA LYS A 177 -10.71 5.48 -3.98
C LYS A 177 -9.45 5.99 -4.66
N ASP A 178 -9.62 6.84 -5.65
CA ASP A 178 -8.53 7.58 -6.26
C ASP A 178 -8.44 8.97 -5.62
N TYR A 179 -7.27 9.56 -5.66
CA TYR A 179 -7.03 10.84 -4.99
C TYR A 179 -6.55 11.92 -5.95
N ASP A 180 -7.00 13.16 -5.75
CA ASP A 180 -6.27 14.33 -6.22
C ASP A 180 -5.24 14.78 -5.15
N GLU A 181 -4.35 15.70 -5.52
CA GLU A 181 -3.28 16.15 -4.61
C GLU A 181 -3.83 16.84 -3.37
N THR A 182 -4.89 17.64 -3.52
CA THR A 182 -5.52 18.37 -2.40
C THR A 182 -6.12 17.39 -1.40
N GLU A 183 -6.88 16.41 -1.88
CA GLU A 183 -7.44 15.35 -1.03
C GLU A 183 -6.36 14.57 -0.27
N LEU A 184 -5.23 14.26 -0.92
CA LEU A 184 -4.12 13.56 -0.26
C LEU A 184 -3.50 14.39 0.86
N ARG A 185 -3.23 15.66 0.60
CA ARG A 185 -2.66 16.56 1.61
C ARG A 185 -3.60 16.75 2.80
N GLU A 186 -4.88 16.87 2.56
CA GLU A 186 -5.90 16.96 3.61
C GLU A 186 -6.02 15.64 4.40
N PHE A 187 -6.05 14.51 3.71
CA PHE A 187 -6.21 13.21 4.33
C PHE A 187 -5.03 12.82 5.23
N TYR A 188 -3.79 13.14 4.82
CA TYR A 188 -2.58 12.83 5.59
C TYR A 188 -2.01 14.02 6.36
N ASN A 189 -2.84 15.02 6.71
CA ASN A 189 -2.42 16.25 7.41
C ASN A 189 -1.90 16.03 8.84
N ASN A 190 -2.12 14.84 9.42
CA ASN A 190 -1.58 14.42 10.71
C ASN A 190 -0.14 13.87 10.63
N PHE A 191 0.43 13.81 9.42
CA PHE A 191 1.84 13.53 9.16
C PHE A 191 2.54 14.77 8.60
N GLU A 192 3.85 14.83 8.72
CA GLU A 192 4.68 15.69 7.90
C GLU A 192 4.83 15.09 6.50
N ILE A 193 4.42 15.80 5.46
CA ILE A 193 4.61 15.36 4.08
C ILE A 193 6.02 15.75 3.65
N VAL A 194 6.94 14.77 3.68
CA VAL A 194 8.34 14.96 3.29
C VAL A 194 8.47 15.09 1.78
N LYS A 195 7.68 14.29 1.04
CA LYS A 195 7.68 14.30 -0.42
C LYS A 195 6.35 13.81 -0.96
N LEU A 196 5.87 14.46 -2.01
CA LEU A 196 4.72 14.03 -2.79
C LEU A 196 5.07 14.16 -4.27
N GLU A 197 5.07 13.06 -4.98
CA GLU A 197 5.37 13.01 -6.42
C GLU A 197 4.21 12.40 -7.18
N LYS A 198 3.86 13.04 -8.28
CA LYS A 198 2.96 12.52 -9.30
C LYS A 198 3.80 11.82 -10.37
N VAL A 199 3.60 10.53 -10.55
CA VAL A 199 4.39 9.69 -11.45
C VAL A 199 3.49 9.06 -12.49
N THR A 200 3.84 9.23 -13.77
CA THR A 200 3.15 8.60 -14.90
C THR A 200 4.07 7.59 -15.56
N LYS A 201 3.60 6.35 -15.76
CA LYS A 201 4.37 5.27 -16.36
C LYS A 201 3.49 4.35 -17.20
N PRO A 202 4.07 3.65 -18.20
CA PRO A 202 3.35 2.61 -18.95
C PRO A 202 2.83 1.52 -18.00
N ALA A 203 1.61 1.08 -18.24
CA ALA A 203 0.97 -0.02 -17.51
C ALA A 203 -0.02 -0.76 -18.41
N ILE A 204 -0.49 -1.91 -17.93
CA ILE A 204 -1.62 -2.63 -18.52
C ILE A 204 -2.70 -2.73 -17.46
N LYS A 205 -3.90 -2.20 -17.75
CA LYS A 205 -5.08 -2.34 -16.90
C LYS A 205 -6.24 -2.85 -17.76
N CYS A 206 -6.95 -3.86 -17.28
CA CYS A 206 -8.07 -4.48 -17.99
C CYS A 206 -7.77 -4.82 -19.46
N GLY A 207 -6.53 -5.26 -19.75
CA GLY A 207 -6.07 -5.58 -21.11
C GLY A 207 -5.67 -4.38 -21.97
N GLU A 208 -5.88 -3.14 -21.53
CA GLU A 208 -5.48 -1.92 -22.22
C GLU A 208 -4.06 -1.50 -21.86
N LYS A 209 -3.25 -1.11 -22.86
CA LYS A 209 -1.99 -0.39 -22.63
C LYS A 209 -2.28 1.06 -22.33
N ILE A 210 -1.87 1.53 -21.18
CA ILE A 210 -2.16 2.88 -20.69
C ILE A 210 -0.90 3.56 -20.15
N MET A 211 -1.02 4.85 -19.92
CA MET A 211 -0.09 5.62 -19.09
C MET A 211 -0.72 5.82 -17.71
N ALA A 212 -0.37 4.96 -16.76
CA ALA A 212 -0.92 5.02 -15.40
C ALA A 212 -0.28 6.14 -14.60
N THR A 213 -1.12 6.99 -14.02
CA THR A 213 -0.71 8.12 -13.18
C THR A 213 -1.02 7.83 -11.71
N ASN A 214 0.00 7.92 -10.86
CA ASN A 214 -0.09 7.63 -9.44
C ASN A 214 0.55 8.75 -8.62
N TYR A 215 0.16 8.84 -7.34
CA TYR A 215 0.89 9.63 -6.36
C TYR A 215 1.75 8.71 -5.48
N LEU A 216 3.00 9.13 -5.29
CA LEU A 216 3.94 8.52 -4.35
C LEU A 216 4.22 9.53 -3.25
N MET A 217 3.85 9.18 -2.03
CA MET A 217 3.96 10.07 -0.88
C MET A 217 4.92 9.47 0.15
N ILE A 218 5.88 10.27 0.60
CA ILE A 218 6.75 9.97 1.73
C ILE A 218 6.31 10.86 2.88
N LEU A 219 5.92 10.23 3.94
CA LEU A 219 5.42 10.83 5.17
C LEU A 219 6.41 10.64 6.30
N LYS A 220 6.37 11.50 7.29
CA LYS A 220 7.11 11.36 8.54
C LYS A 220 6.17 11.53 9.73
N ASN A 221 6.26 10.65 10.71
CA ASN A 221 5.55 10.82 11.96
C ASN A 221 6.25 11.91 12.79
N SER A 222 5.67 13.09 12.84
CA SER A 222 6.22 14.26 13.57
C SER A 222 5.65 14.40 14.98
N LYS A 223 5.01 13.35 15.55
CA LYS A 223 4.61 13.36 16.96
C LYS A 223 5.82 13.70 17.84
N LYS A 224 5.61 14.59 18.82
CA LYS A 224 6.56 14.77 19.92
C LYS A 224 6.28 13.66 20.93
N ASP A 225 7.33 12.96 21.34
CA ASP A 225 7.28 12.00 22.44
C ASP A 225 6.86 12.67 23.75
#